data_e5aa2d2d6da0f4b95069a710b817f556
#
_entry.id   e5aa2d2d6da0f4b95069a710b817f556
#
_cell.length_a   1.000
_cell.length_b   1.000
_cell.length_c   1.000
_cell.angle_alpha   90.00
_cell.angle_beta   90.00
_cell.angle_gamma   90.00
#
_symmetry.space_group_name_H-M   'P 1'
#
loop_
_entity.id
_entity.type
_entity.pdbx_description
1 polymer ?
#
loop_
_entity_poly.entity_id
_entity_poly.type
_entity_poly.pdbx_seq_one_letter_code
_entity_poly.pdbx_strand_id
1 'polypeptide(L)'
;LINRIAGAKKAKVEDRPGVTMTKQWVPTEIGLDLLDMPGVLWPKFEDNVVGENLALTGAIRDKILDTEELAMILCARMMVVARDAFMTRYKLTEDEVDGLDSYELFELVGRKRGFLISGGQVNHQRCAEMLLDEFRSAKIGRISLERPNNIID
;
A
#
# COMPACT_ATOMS: atom_id res chain seq x y z
N LEU A 1 -4.97 -14.53 6.77
CA LEU A 1 -4.68 -15.83 6.16
C LEU A 1 -4.86 -16.95 7.20
N ILE A 2 -4.08 -16.99 8.29
CA ILE A 2 -4.07 -18.06 9.31
C ILE A 2 -5.48 -18.36 9.83
N ASN A 3 -6.23 -17.37 10.30
CA ASN A 3 -7.58 -17.56 10.83
C ASN A 3 -8.56 -18.13 9.79
N ARG A 4 -8.36 -17.84 8.51
CA ARG A 4 -9.19 -18.38 7.43
C ARG A 4 -8.89 -19.84 7.14
N ILE A 5 -7.62 -20.23 7.21
CA ILE A 5 -7.19 -21.62 7.02
C ILE A 5 -7.55 -22.47 8.24
N ALA A 6 -7.41 -21.89 9.44
CA ALA A 6 -7.73 -22.58 10.70
C ALA A 6 -9.24 -22.72 10.99
N GLY A 7 -10.11 -22.12 10.17
CA GLY A 7 -11.56 -22.13 10.36
C GLY A 7 -12.07 -21.34 11.59
N ALA A 8 -11.16 -20.76 12.38
CA ALA A 8 -11.48 -20.06 13.62
C ALA A 8 -10.54 -18.89 13.89
N LYS A 9 -10.96 -17.97 14.78
CA LYS A 9 -10.13 -16.82 15.20
C LYS A 9 -9.06 -17.31 16.21
N LYS A 10 -7.94 -17.83 15.70
CA LYS A 10 -6.83 -18.36 16.49
C LYS A 10 -5.61 -17.44 16.55
N ALA A 11 -5.44 -16.55 15.56
CA ALA A 11 -4.37 -15.55 15.55
C ALA A 11 -4.95 -14.14 15.70
N LYS A 12 -4.21 -13.27 16.40
CA LYS A 12 -4.57 -11.85 16.53
C LYS A 12 -4.43 -11.16 15.16
N VAL A 13 -5.42 -10.38 14.79
CA VAL A 13 -5.44 -9.62 13.54
C VAL A 13 -5.55 -8.14 13.88
N GLU A 14 -4.58 -7.36 13.44
CA GLU A 14 -4.59 -5.91 13.51
C GLU A 14 -4.06 -5.36 12.18
N ASP A 15 -4.47 -4.15 11.84
CA ASP A 15 -4.01 -3.45 10.64
C ASP A 15 -2.74 -2.64 10.94
N ARG A 16 -1.71 -3.36 11.37
CA ARG A 16 -0.37 -2.78 11.62
C ARG A 16 0.74 -3.83 11.55
N PRO A 17 1.96 -3.46 11.14
CA PRO A 17 3.13 -4.35 11.19
C PRO A 17 3.47 -4.81 12.61
N GLY A 18 4.00 -6.04 12.73
CA GLY A 18 4.52 -6.57 13.99
C GLY A 18 3.45 -6.99 15.01
N VAL A 19 2.29 -7.46 14.54
CA VAL A 19 1.21 -7.99 15.39
C VAL A 19 1.61 -9.28 16.08
N THR A 20 2.30 -10.18 15.38
CA THR A 20 2.81 -11.43 15.93
C THR A 20 4.12 -11.15 16.66
N MET A 21 4.09 -11.25 17.99
CA MET A 21 5.25 -10.96 18.85
C MET A 21 6.10 -12.20 19.12
N THR A 22 5.48 -13.38 19.13
CA THR A 22 6.13 -14.66 19.43
C THR A 22 5.66 -15.74 18.47
N LYS A 23 6.51 -16.74 18.25
CA LYS A 23 6.13 -17.92 17.46
C LYS A 23 4.98 -18.65 18.15
N GLN A 24 3.97 -19.05 17.37
CA GLN A 24 2.86 -19.85 17.88
C GLN A 24 2.44 -20.92 16.86
N TRP A 25 2.11 -22.09 17.36
CA TRP A 25 1.51 -23.16 16.55
C TRP A 25 0.00 -23.02 16.55
N VAL A 26 -0.60 -23.08 15.38
CA VAL A 26 -2.05 -22.99 15.17
C VAL A 26 -2.53 -24.28 14.51
N PRO A 27 -3.12 -25.21 15.27
CA PRO A 27 -3.70 -26.41 14.71
C PRO A 27 -4.92 -26.07 13.85
N THR A 28 -5.03 -26.73 12.69
CA THR A 28 -6.15 -26.56 11.75
C THR A 28 -7.06 -27.79 11.77
N GLU A 29 -8.30 -27.61 11.33
CA GLU A 29 -9.28 -28.70 11.21
C GLU A 29 -8.94 -29.69 10.09
N ILE A 30 -8.05 -29.31 9.17
CA ILE A 30 -7.59 -30.15 8.04
C ILE A 30 -6.35 -30.99 8.39
N GLY A 31 -5.95 -31.05 9.66
CA GLY A 31 -4.83 -31.86 10.12
C GLY A 31 -3.45 -31.29 9.83
N LEU A 32 -3.36 -29.99 9.54
CA LEU A 32 -2.10 -29.26 9.39
C LEU A 32 -1.88 -28.35 10.58
N ASP A 33 -0.65 -28.31 11.11
CA ASP A 33 -0.25 -27.33 12.09
C ASP A 33 0.46 -26.16 11.39
N LEU A 34 -0.08 -24.95 11.54
CA LEU A 34 0.51 -23.73 11.00
C LEU A 34 1.42 -23.09 12.04
N LEU A 35 2.66 -22.79 11.67
CA LEU A 35 3.56 -22.01 12.50
C LEU A 35 3.41 -20.52 12.13
N ASP A 36 2.78 -19.75 13.04
CA ASP A 36 2.77 -18.30 12.97
C ASP A 36 4.05 -17.75 13.58
N MET A 37 4.82 -17.04 12.77
CA MET A 37 6.08 -16.44 13.20
C MET A 37 5.99 -14.91 13.07
N PRO A 38 6.70 -14.18 13.96
CA PRO A 38 6.90 -12.74 13.75
C PRO A 38 7.46 -12.49 12.35
N GLY A 39 6.97 -11.43 11.70
CA GLY A 39 7.50 -10.99 10.41
C GLY A 39 8.99 -10.74 10.51
N VAL A 40 9.76 -11.37 9.64
CA VAL A 40 11.20 -11.17 9.53
C VAL A 40 11.46 -10.38 8.25
N LEU A 41 11.94 -9.15 8.40
CA LEU A 41 12.39 -8.33 7.28
C LEU A 41 13.93 -8.34 7.22
N TRP A 42 14.46 -8.24 6.02
CA TRP A 42 15.89 -8.05 5.85
C TRP A 42 16.34 -6.73 6.50
N PRO A 43 17.51 -6.70 7.14
CA PRO A 43 18.00 -5.45 7.78
C PRO A 43 18.30 -4.35 6.76
N LYS A 44 18.53 -4.69 5.51
CA LYS A 44 18.77 -3.77 4.40
C LYS A 44 18.23 -4.37 3.11
N PHE A 45 17.47 -3.56 2.36
CA PHE A 45 17.02 -3.95 1.02
C PHE A 45 18.12 -3.59 0.01
N GLU A 46 18.49 -4.54 -0.84
CA GLU A 46 19.46 -4.32 -1.93
C GLU A 46 18.79 -3.54 -3.08
N ASP A 47 17.48 -3.72 -3.25
CA ASP A 47 16.66 -3.03 -4.23
C ASP A 47 15.68 -2.06 -3.54
N ASN A 48 15.80 -0.78 -3.87
CA ASN A 48 14.92 0.26 -3.34
C ASN A 48 13.44 0.02 -3.69
N VAL A 49 13.17 -0.55 -4.88
CA VAL A 49 11.79 -0.86 -5.32
C VAL A 49 11.12 -1.86 -4.39
N VAL A 50 11.86 -2.86 -3.90
CA VAL A 50 11.35 -3.81 -2.91
C VAL A 50 10.99 -3.10 -1.60
N GLY A 51 11.87 -2.21 -1.13
CA GLY A 51 11.63 -1.39 0.06
C GLY A 51 10.38 -0.52 -0.07
N GLU A 52 10.25 0.18 -1.20
CA GLU A 52 9.07 0.99 -1.53
C GLU A 52 7.78 0.15 -1.54
N ASN A 53 7.78 -1.00 -2.22
CA ASN A 53 6.61 -1.88 -2.30
C ASN A 53 6.18 -2.41 -0.93
N LEU A 54 7.13 -2.77 -0.06
CA LEU A 54 6.86 -3.17 1.32
C LEU A 54 6.29 -2.02 2.16
N ALA A 55 6.77 -0.80 1.93
CA ALA A 55 6.25 0.39 2.56
C ALA A 55 4.84 0.72 2.07
N LEU A 56 4.62 0.74 0.76
CA LEU A 56 3.30 1.00 0.17
C LEU A 56 2.24 0.02 0.67
N THR A 57 2.58 -1.26 0.78
CA THR A 57 1.66 -2.30 1.30
C THR A 57 1.50 -2.29 2.81
N GLY A 58 2.21 -1.43 3.54
CA GLY A 58 2.16 -1.35 5.00
C GLY A 58 2.86 -2.50 5.71
N ALA A 59 3.74 -3.24 5.03
CA ALA A 59 4.56 -4.29 5.64
C ALA A 59 5.67 -3.72 6.55
N ILE A 60 6.06 -2.47 6.32
CA ILE A 60 6.98 -1.68 7.14
C ILE A 60 6.20 -0.60 7.89
N ARG A 61 6.67 -0.21 9.08
CA ARG A 61 6.01 0.84 9.87
C ARG A 61 6.18 2.21 9.21
N ASP A 62 5.11 2.94 8.98
CA ASP A 62 5.09 4.28 8.37
C ASP A 62 5.95 5.31 9.14
N LYS A 63 6.14 5.13 10.46
CA LYS A 63 6.95 6.02 11.30
C LYS A 63 8.43 6.14 10.88
N ILE A 64 8.90 5.30 9.97
CA ILE A 64 10.31 5.26 9.51
C ILE A 64 10.44 5.99 8.17
N LEU A 65 9.33 6.29 7.49
CA LEU A 65 9.29 6.84 6.14
C LEU A 65 8.55 8.17 6.13
N ASP A 66 8.93 9.04 5.21
CA ASP A 66 8.15 10.21 4.88
C ASP A 66 6.86 9.78 4.18
N THR A 67 5.73 10.00 4.85
CA THR A 67 4.40 9.58 4.37
C THR A 67 4.01 10.33 3.10
N GLU A 68 4.43 11.59 2.96
CA GLU A 68 4.15 12.40 1.77
C GLU A 68 4.97 11.90 0.58
N GLU A 69 6.26 11.67 0.76
CA GLU A 69 7.13 11.09 -0.27
C GLU A 69 6.60 9.71 -0.73
N LEU A 70 6.20 8.86 0.22
CA LEU A 70 5.64 7.55 -0.10
C LEU A 70 4.33 7.66 -0.91
N ALA A 71 3.49 8.65 -0.63
CA ALA A 71 2.27 8.89 -1.39
C ALA A 71 2.55 9.40 -2.81
N MET A 72 3.58 10.23 -3.01
CA MET A 72 4.02 10.64 -4.34
C MET A 72 4.56 9.45 -5.15
N ILE A 73 5.36 8.59 -4.53
CA ILE A 73 5.82 7.32 -5.14
C ILE A 73 4.61 6.46 -5.53
N LEU A 74 3.58 6.37 -4.66
CA LEU A 74 2.35 5.66 -4.98
C LEU A 74 1.65 6.24 -6.21
N CYS A 75 1.49 7.55 -6.31
CA CYS A 75 0.89 8.21 -7.46
C CYS A 75 1.62 7.84 -8.76
N ALA A 76 2.94 7.99 -8.81
CA ALA A 76 3.74 7.61 -9.96
C ALA A 76 3.60 6.12 -10.31
N ARG A 77 3.64 5.24 -9.29
CA ARG A 77 3.49 3.80 -9.47
C ARG A 77 2.11 3.42 -10.02
N MET A 78 1.04 4.04 -9.55
CA MET A 78 -0.33 3.78 -10.02
C MET A 78 -0.51 4.18 -11.48
N MET A 79 0.12 5.24 -11.94
CA MET A 79 0.08 5.64 -13.36
C MET A 79 0.74 4.61 -14.28
N VAL A 80 1.66 3.80 -13.77
CA VAL A 80 2.33 2.73 -14.54
C VAL A 80 1.55 1.42 -14.46
N VAL A 81 1.14 0.99 -13.25
CA VAL A 81 0.62 -0.37 -13.05
C VAL A 81 -0.90 -0.48 -13.09
N ALA A 82 -1.63 0.62 -12.84
CA ALA A 82 -3.09 0.64 -12.71
C ALA A 82 -3.71 2.00 -13.07
N ARG A 83 -3.26 2.62 -14.17
CA ARG A 83 -3.64 3.96 -14.62
C ARG A 83 -5.16 4.16 -14.60
N ASP A 84 -5.92 3.33 -15.29
CA ASP A 84 -7.37 3.48 -15.44
C ASP A 84 -8.11 3.42 -14.10
N ALA A 85 -7.69 2.51 -13.21
CA ALA A 85 -8.29 2.39 -11.88
C ALA A 85 -8.01 3.64 -11.03
N PHE A 86 -6.79 4.16 -11.09
CA PHE A 86 -6.38 5.36 -10.37
C PHE A 86 -7.13 6.60 -10.87
N MET A 87 -7.15 6.81 -12.19
CA MET A 87 -7.85 7.93 -12.82
C MET A 87 -9.36 7.90 -12.53
N THR A 88 -9.98 6.73 -12.66
CA THR A 88 -11.40 6.54 -12.34
C THR A 88 -11.68 6.87 -10.87
N ARG A 89 -10.86 6.38 -9.96
CA ARG A 89 -11.03 6.58 -8.51
C ARG A 89 -11.01 8.05 -8.12
N TYR A 90 -10.11 8.83 -8.70
CA TYR A 90 -9.91 10.25 -8.36
C TYR A 90 -10.56 11.21 -9.36
N LYS A 91 -11.29 10.68 -10.37
CA LYS A 91 -11.97 11.45 -11.42
C LYS A 91 -11.01 12.36 -12.18
N LEU A 92 -9.85 11.81 -12.54
CA LEU A 92 -8.84 12.48 -13.34
C LEU A 92 -9.13 12.27 -14.84
N THR A 93 -8.80 13.25 -15.67
CA THR A 93 -8.88 13.14 -17.13
C THR A 93 -7.48 13.06 -17.72
N GLU A 94 -7.35 12.56 -18.96
CA GLU A 94 -6.06 12.47 -19.65
C GLU A 94 -5.41 13.85 -19.79
N ASP A 95 -6.18 14.87 -20.17
CA ASP A 95 -5.68 16.24 -20.32
C ASP A 95 -5.16 16.84 -19.00
N GLU A 96 -5.73 16.43 -17.87
CA GLU A 96 -5.31 16.91 -16.55
C GLU A 96 -4.03 16.28 -16.04
N VAL A 97 -3.72 15.05 -16.46
CA VAL A 97 -2.56 14.30 -16.01
C VAL A 97 -1.39 14.32 -16.98
N ASP A 98 -1.60 14.87 -18.18
CA ASP A 98 -0.56 14.92 -19.21
C ASP A 98 0.62 15.80 -18.77
N GLY A 99 1.81 15.24 -18.82
CA GLY A 99 3.05 15.92 -18.47
C GLY A 99 3.28 16.19 -16.98
N LEU A 100 2.36 15.77 -16.08
CA LEU A 100 2.53 15.97 -14.65
C LEU A 100 3.61 15.04 -14.06
N ASP A 101 4.42 15.59 -13.16
CA ASP A 101 5.29 14.79 -12.31
C ASP A 101 4.53 14.17 -11.11
N SER A 102 5.22 13.40 -10.28
CA SER A 102 4.61 12.71 -9.13
C SER A 102 4.07 13.67 -8.07
N TYR A 103 4.70 14.81 -7.87
CA TYR A 103 4.26 15.83 -6.92
C TYR A 103 3.01 16.55 -7.45
N GLU A 104 3.02 16.97 -8.70
CA GLU A 104 1.89 17.65 -9.34
C GLU A 104 0.66 16.75 -9.39
N LEU A 105 0.86 15.46 -9.67
CA LEU A 105 -0.21 14.46 -9.65
C LEU A 105 -0.79 14.26 -8.23
N PHE A 106 0.06 14.22 -7.22
CA PHE A 106 -0.34 14.16 -5.81
C PHE A 106 -1.16 15.41 -5.42
N GLU A 107 -0.70 16.61 -5.79
CA GLU A 107 -1.43 17.87 -5.60
C GLU A 107 -2.80 17.85 -6.29
N LEU A 108 -2.86 17.37 -7.53
CA LEU A 108 -4.12 17.25 -8.28
C LEU A 108 -5.12 16.34 -7.57
N VAL A 109 -4.68 15.18 -7.10
CA VAL A 109 -5.52 14.26 -6.31
C VAL A 109 -6.04 14.94 -5.05
N GLY A 110 -5.18 15.65 -4.31
CA GLY A 110 -5.56 16.39 -3.11
C GLY A 110 -6.63 17.44 -3.39
N ARG A 111 -6.52 18.18 -4.48
CA ARG A 111 -7.52 19.17 -4.95
C ARG A 111 -8.83 18.50 -5.33
N LYS A 112 -8.80 17.43 -6.12
CA LYS A 112 -10.00 16.66 -6.53
C LYS A 112 -10.74 16.06 -5.33
N ARG A 113 -10.03 15.72 -4.26
CA ARG A 113 -10.61 15.21 -3.01
C ARG A 113 -11.04 16.32 -2.04
N GLY A 114 -10.76 17.59 -2.37
CA GLY A 114 -11.14 18.73 -1.57
C GLY A 114 -10.34 18.85 -0.26
N PHE A 115 -9.11 18.32 -0.21
CA PHE A 115 -8.23 18.45 0.95
C PHE A 115 -7.49 19.79 0.93
N LEU A 116 -8.27 20.88 0.99
CA LEU A 116 -7.73 22.23 0.97
C LEU A 116 -7.66 22.83 2.39
N ILE A 117 -6.61 23.56 2.64
CA ILE A 117 -6.44 24.39 3.84
C ILE A 117 -6.65 25.87 3.48
N SER A 118 -6.55 26.75 4.48
CA SER A 118 -6.63 28.20 4.27
C SER A 118 -5.60 28.67 3.23
N GLY A 119 -6.02 29.48 2.27
CA GLY A 119 -5.19 29.91 1.15
C GLY A 119 -5.22 29.02 -0.08
N GLY A 120 -6.06 27.95 -0.09
CA GLY A 120 -6.25 27.08 -1.27
C GLY A 120 -5.13 26.08 -1.54
N GLN A 121 -4.23 25.91 -0.58
CA GLN A 121 -3.17 24.90 -0.64
C GLN A 121 -3.72 23.52 -0.24
N VAL A 122 -3.11 22.46 -0.77
CA VAL A 122 -3.47 21.09 -0.41
C VAL A 122 -2.93 20.75 0.99
N ASN A 123 -3.73 20.09 1.79
CA ASN A 123 -3.28 19.46 3.03
C ASN A 123 -2.55 18.16 2.68
N HIS A 124 -1.23 18.23 2.53
CA HIS A 124 -0.39 17.12 2.07
C HIS A 124 -0.48 15.91 2.99
N GLN A 125 -0.37 16.11 4.30
CA GLN A 125 -0.45 15.02 5.27
C GLN A 125 -1.76 14.24 5.12
N ARG A 126 -2.90 14.94 5.10
CA ARG A 126 -4.22 14.32 4.95
C ARG A 126 -4.39 13.62 3.60
N CYS A 127 -3.83 14.21 2.54
CA CYS A 127 -3.86 13.62 1.21
C CYS A 127 -3.05 12.32 1.17
N ALA A 128 -1.85 12.33 1.74
CA ALA A 128 -0.96 11.18 1.79
C ALA A 128 -1.55 10.02 2.60
N GLU A 129 -2.04 10.30 3.81
CA GLU A 129 -2.72 9.31 4.65
C GLU A 129 -3.91 8.65 3.93
N MET A 130 -4.74 9.45 3.26
CA MET A 130 -5.87 8.94 2.48
C MET A 130 -5.44 8.06 1.32
N LEU A 131 -4.45 8.48 0.53
CA LEU A 131 -3.94 7.73 -0.61
C LEU A 131 -3.43 6.35 -0.20
N LEU A 132 -2.60 6.30 0.84
CA LEU A 132 -2.05 5.05 1.36
C LEU A 132 -3.14 4.14 1.95
N ASP A 133 -4.10 4.71 2.71
CA ASP A 133 -5.24 3.94 3.24
C ASP A 133 -6.11 3.36 2.11
N GLU A 134 -6.44 4.17 1.09
CA GLU A 134 -7.25 3.71 -0.03
C GLU A 134 -6.55 2.64 -0.88
N PHE A 135 -5.24 2.74 -1.04
CA PHE A 135 -4.45 1.70 -1.70
C PHE A 135 -4.46 0.40 -0.88
N ARG A 136 -4.09 0.45 0.40
CA ARG A 136 -4.00 -0.69 1.32
C ARG A 136 -5.36 -1.38 1.54
N SER A 137 -6.44 -0.62 1.52
CA SER A 137 -7.81 -1.15 1.64
C SER A 137 -8.44 -1.58 0.30
N ALA A 138 -7.65 -1.57 -0.79
CA ALA A 138 -8.08 -1.92 -2.14
C ALA A 138 -9.24 -1.08 -2.69
N LYS A 139 -9.45 0.15 -2.21
CA LYS A 139 -10.46 1.09 -2.72
C LYS A 139 -10.10 1.64 -4.10
N ILE A 140 -8.81 1.69 -4.45
CA ILE A 140 -8.35 2.04 -5.81
C ILE A 140 -8.56 0.83 -6.73
N GLY A 141 -8.31 -0.39 -6.23
CA GLY A 141 -8.42 -1.65 -6.95
C GLY A 141 -7.60 -2.75 -6.28
N ARG A 142 -7.77 -3.97 -6.74
CA ARG A 142 -6.92 -5.10 -6.35
C ARG A 142 -5.70 -5.11 -7.27
N ILE A 143 -4.61 -4.49 -6.82
CA ILE A 143 -3.45 -4.18 -7.64
C ILE A 143 -2.24 -4.95 -7.11
N SER A 144 -1.47 -5.56 -8.03
CA SER A 144 -0.15 -6.12 -7.74
C SER A 144 0.91 -5.12 -8.20
N LEU A 145 1.82 -4.76 -7.29
CA LEU A 145 2.92 -3.83 -7.59
C LEU A 145 4.04 -4.49 -8.39
N GLU A 146 4.12 -5.81 -8.33
CA GLU A 146 5.11 -6.63 -9.01
C GLU A 146 4.42 -7.71 -9.84
N ARG A 147 5.03 -8.04 -10.96
CA ARG A 147 4.64 -9.20 -11.77
C ARG A 147 5.83 -10.14 -11.88
N PRO A 148 5.64 -11.46 -11.92
CA PRO A 148 6.71 -12.37 -12.24
C PRO A 148 7.32 -11.92 -13.57
N ASN A 149 8.64 -11.87 -13.66
CA ASN A 149 9.31 -11.73 -14.94
C ASN A 149 8.77 -12.86 -15.81
N ASN A 150 8.30 -12.55 -17.04
CA ASN A 150 7.78 -13.56 -17.94
C ASN A 150 8.78 -14.69 -18.00
N ILE A 151 8.40 -15.83 -17.42
CA ILE A 151 9.04 -17.09 -17.77
C ILE A 151 8.60 -17.28 -19.22
N ILE A 152 9.50 -16.98 -20.13
CA ILE A 152 9.32 -17.31 -21.54
C ILE A 152 9.39 -18.83 -21.56
N ASP A 153 8.24 -19.48 -21.86
CA ASP A 153 8.15 -20.88 -22.18
C ASP A 153 8.99 -21.22 -23.44
#